data_c04674d83325361879ffbcb59c83f10e
#
_entry.id   c04674d83325361879ffbcb59c83f10e
#
_cell.length_a   1.000
_cell.length_b   1.000
_cell.length_c   1.000
_cell.angle_alpha   90.00
_cell.angle_beta   90.00
_cell.angle_gamma   90.00
#
_symmetry.space_group_name_H-M   'P 1'
#
loop_
_entity.id
_entity.type
_entity.pdbx_description
1 polymer ?
#
loop_
_entity_poly.entity_id
_entity_poly.type
_entity_poly.pdbx_seq_one_letter_code
_entity_poly.pdbx_strand_id
1 'polypeptide(L)'
;MLGMAFLVWRWLMPSMESAAQLSPGWLAATLIRNLVLITIVAGGTHLWLYRFEGQGTALRYDSRPFPKNKRVFLFRDQVRDNVFLSVVSGVVVWTFAECLILHLAATGRISTYEMGEHPVWFVVAVVLIPWWSVLFFSAHHRLLHTEFLYRRVHSWHHRNTNVGPWSGLAMHPVEHVVLFSDVVLLLLVPFHPVHLYFMLLHHGLGAPLSHTGYDALTFGPLRIRVGDFHHQLHHRLVECNYGGVESPVDEMLGTFHDGTPEADARMRDRRRAGAASSSG
;
A
#
# COMPACT_ATOMS: atom_id res chain seq x y z
N MET A 1 4.13 11.91 1.22
CA MET A 1 4.66 10.97 2.24
C MET A 1 5.93 11.49 2.93
N LEU A 2 6.94 12.01 2.23
CA LEU A 2 8.19 12.45 2.86
C LEU A 2 7.98 13.52 3.94
N GLY A 3 7.19 14.57 3.69
CA GLY A 3 6.88 15.58 4.72
C GLY A 3 6.23 14.98 5.98
N MET A 4 5.36 13.99 5.81
CA MET A 4 4.74 13.28 6.94
C MET A 4 5.77 12.41 7.68
N ALA A 5 6.72 11.79 6.98
CA ALA A 5 7.82 11.07 7.62
C ALA A 5 8.67 11.97 8.52
N PHE A 6 8.95 13.21 8.09
CA PHE A 6 9.61 14.21 8.93
C PHE A 6 8.78 14.59 10.15
N LEU A 7 7.45 14.78 9.99
CA LEU A 7 6.56 15.10 11.12
C LEU A 7 6.53 13.97 12.14
N VAL A 8 6.39 12.72 11.68
CA VAL A 8 6.38 11.53 12.56
C VAL A 8 7.71 11.40 13.28
N TRP A 9 8.82 11.48 12.57
CA TRP A 9 10.15 11.42 13.17
C TRP A 9 10.36 12.50 14.22
N ARG A 10 10.01 13.77 13.92
CA ARG A 10 10.33 14.90 14.78
C ARG A 10 9.48 14.97 16.05
N TRP A 11 8.23 14.54 16.01
CA TRP A 11 7.27 14.75 17.09
C TRP A 11 6.57 13.49 17.61
N LEU A 12 6.58 12.39 16.86
CA LEU A 12 5.78 11.20 17.18
C LEU A 12 6.60 9.91 17.26
N MET A 13 7.90 9.98 17.01
CA MET A 13 8.82 8.86 17.19
C MET A 13 9.11 8.67 18.69
N PRO A 14 9.18 7.43 19.22
CA PRO A 14 9.68 7.18 20.57
C PRO A 14 11.15 7.57 20.68
N SER A 15 11.62 7.88 21.90
CA SER A 15 13.06 8.01 22.12
C SER A 15 13.77 6.67 21.88
N MET A 16 15.03 6.71 21.44
CA MET A 16 15.82 5.49 21.23
C MET A 16 15.99 4.68 22.53
N GLU A 17 16.05 5.35 23.68
CA GLU A 17 16.05 4.69 24.99
C GLU A 17 14.78 3.89 25.22
N SER A 18 13.60 4.46 24.94
CA SER A 18 12.32 3.76 25.05
C SER A 18 12.23 2.60 24.05
N ALA A 19 12.70 2.79 22.81
CA ALA A 19 12.69 1.76 21.78
C ALA A 19 13.58 0.57 22.14
N ALA A 20 14.69 0.78 22.85
CA ALA A 20 15.58 -0.28 23.32
C ALA A 20 14.92 -1.20 24.37
N GLN A 21 13.96 -0.72 25.16
CA GLN A 21 13.37 -1.45 26.29
C GLN A 21 12.16 -2.32 25.95
N LEU A 22 11.60 -2.24 24.72
CA LEU A 22 10.36 -2.94 24.30
C LEU A 22 9.20 -2.80 25.32
N SER A 23 9.04 -1.62 25.92
CA SER A 23 7.99 -1.40 26.91
C SER A 23 6.60 -1.31 26.26
N PRO A 24 5.53 -1.83 26.90
CA PRO A 24 4.17 -1.79 26.33
C PRO A 24 3.67 -0.38 26.02
N GLY A 25 4.15 0.62 26.75
CA GLY A 25 3.69 2.02 26.60
C GLY A 25 3.96 2.61 25.22
N TRP A 26 5.20 2.51 24.72
CA TRP A 26 5.53 3.06 23.39
C TRP A 26 5.01 2.18 22.26
N LEU A 27 4.92 0.86 22.47
CA LEU A 27 4.28 -0.05 21.49
C LEU A 27 2.82 0.34 21.27
N ALA A 28 2.08 0.57 22.36
CA ALA A 28 0.70 1.03 22.32
C ALA A 28 0.58 2.44 21.69
N ALA A 29 1.46 3.37 22.05
CA ALA A 29 1.47 4.72 21.47
C ALA A 29 1.71 4.69 19.95
N THR A 30 2.64 3.85 19.49
CA THR A 30 2.91 3.63 18.05
C THR A 30 1.69 3.04 17.34
N LEU A 31 1.05 2.04 17.92
CA LEU A 31 -0.19 1.44 17.39
C LEU A 31 -1.32 2.47 17.28
N ILE A 32 -1.55 3.25 18.34
CA ILE A 32 -2.58 4.30 18.35
C ILE A 32 -2.28 5.35 17.30
N ARG A 33 -1.03 5.79 17.16
CA ARG A 33 -0.62 6.76 16.14
C ARG A 33 -0.89 6.22 14.73
N ASN A 34 -0.49 4.99 14.43
CA ASN A 34 -0.70 4.40 13.11
C ASN A 34 -2.20 4.21 12.81
N LEU A 35 -2.99 3.84 13.83
CA LEU A 35 -4.45 3.77 13.73
C LEU A 35 -5.07 5.14 13.42
N VAL A 36 -4.61 6.20 14.09
CA VAL A 36 -5.06 7.57 13.82
C VAL A 36 -4.70 8.01 12.41
N LEU A 37 -3.46 7.76 11.98
CA LEU A 37 -3.00 8.12 10.64
C LEU A 37 -3.84 7.48 9.53
N ILE A 38 -4.07 6.15 9.61
CA ILE A 38 -4.89 5.49 8.60
C ILE A 38 -6.35 5.93 8.66
N THR A 39 -6.89 6.18 9.87
CA THR A 39 -8.27 6.65 10.03
C THR A 39 -8.45 8.04 9.41
N ILE A 40 -7.49 8.94 9.56
CA ILE A 40 -7.51 10.25 8.92
C ILE A 40 -7.44 10.10 7.40
N VAL A 41 -6.51 9.29 6.87
CA VAL A 41 -6.30 9.19 5.43
C VAL A 41 -7.37 8.34 4.76
N ALA A 42 -7.54 7.08 5.15
CA ALA A 42 -8.53 6.20 4.52
C ALA A 42 -9.97 6.56 4.93
N GLY A 43 -10.20 6.85 6.22
CA GLY A 43 -11.50 7.24 6.73
C GLY A 43 -11.92 8.62 6.23
N GLY A 44 -11.03 9.60 6.31
CA GLY A 44 -11.30 10.97 5.84
C GLY A 44 -11.59 11.01 4.34
N THR A 45 -10.79 10.34 3.51
CA THR A 45 -11.05 10.25 2.06
C THR A 45 -12.33 9.46 1.76
N HIS A 46 -12.61 8.39 2.51
CA HIS A 46 -13.87 7.64 2.35
C HIS A 46 -15.09 8.52 2.68
N LEU A 47 -15.06 9.24 3.78
CA LEU A 47 -16.14 10.15 4.17
C LEU A 47 -16.33 11.25 3.13
N TRP A 48 -15.24 11.89 2.70
CA TRP A 48 -15.29 12.96 1.70
C TRP A 48 -15.85 12.49 0.35
N LEU A 49 -15.32 11.37 -0.17
CA LEU A 49 -15.62 10.90 -1.54
C LEU A 49 -16.93 10.12 -1.64
N TYR A 50 -17.26 9.31 -0.62
CA TYR A 50 -18.35 8.34 -0.72
C TYR A 50 -19.52 8.59 0.22
N ARG A 51 -19.31 9.29 1.36
CA ARG A 51 -20.41 9.57 2.30
C ARG A 51 -21.01 10.94 2.07
N PHE A 52 -20.16 11.94 1.81
CA PHE A 52 -20.56 13.32 1.61
C PHE A 52 -20.59 13.74 0.14
N GLU A 53 -19.99 12.93 -0.75
CA GLU A 53 -19.85 13.23 -2.18
C GLU A 53 -19.26 14.66 -2.42
N GLY A 54 -18.29 15.03 -1.58
CA GLY A 54 -17.78 16.41 -1.46
C GLY A 54 -17.21 17.02 -2.74
N GLN A 55 -16.91 16.20 -3.74
CA GLN A 55 -16.49 16.64 -5.08
C GLN A 55 -17.33 16.03 -6.21
N GLY A 56 -18.48 15.41 -5.89
CA GLY A 56 -19.31 14.69 -6.86
C GLY A 56 -18.63 13.44 -7.39
N THR A 57 -19.13 12.92 -8.52
CA THR A 57 -18.72 11.61 -9.07
C THR A 57 -17.98 11.69 -10.41
N ALA A 58 -17.74 12.88 -10.94
CA ALA A 58 -17.15 13.08 -12.28
C ALA A 58 -15.75 12.45 -12.46
N LEU A 59 -14.98 12.35 -11.36
CA LEU A 59 -13.63 11.76 -11.35
C LEU A 59 -13.61 10.32 -10.82
N ARG A 60 -14.76 9.70 -10.60
CA ARG A 60 -14.87 8.35 -10.08
C ARG A 60 -14.76 7.32 -11.21
N TYR A 61 -13.93 6.29 -11.03
CA TYR A 61 -13.69 5.25 -12.04
C TYR A 61 -14.86 4.28 -12.19
N ASP A 62 -15.54 3.92 -11.09
CA ASP A 62 -16.66 2.98 -11.08
C ASP A 62 -17.84 3.57 -10.29
N SER A 63 -18.95 3.86 -10.97
CA SER A 63 -20.13 4.46 -10.38
C SER A 63 -20.97 3.49 -9.54
N ARG A 64 -20.69 2.18 -9.61
CA ARG A 64 -21.43 1.18 -8.84
C ARG A 64 -21.23 1.36 -7.33
N PRO A 65 -22.25 1.15 -6.50
CA PRO A 65 -22.10 1.16 -5.05
C PRO A 65 -21.20 0.01 -4.57
N PHE A 66 -20.58 0.18 -3.40
CA PHE A 66 -19.86 -0.92 -2.77
C PHE A 66 -20.81 -2.08 -2.46
N PRO A 67 -20.39 -3.34 -2.72
CA PRO A 67 -21.19 -4.53 -2.46
C PRO A 67 -21.65 -4.65 -1.01
N LYS A 68 -22.94 -4.90 -0.84
CA LYS A 68 -23.59 -5.28 0.43
C LYS A 68 -24.28 -6.62 0.29
N ASN A 69 -24.48 -7.32 1.41
CA ASN A 69 -25.12 -8.64 1.48
C ASN A 69 -24.43 -9.73 0.65
N LYS A 70 -23.11 -9.59 0.38
CA LYS A 70 -22.32 -10.58 -0.36
C LYS A 70 -21.55 -11.51 0.60
N ARG A 71 -21.71 -12.82 0.40
CA ARG A 71 -21.06 -13.86 1.24
C ARG A 71 -19.54 -13.89 1.14
N VAL A 72 -18.95 -13.26 0.11
CA VAL A 72 -17.50 -13.17 -0.09
C VAL A 72 -16.83 -12.28 0.96
N PHE A 73 -17.58 -11.39 1.59
CA PHE A 73 -17.11 -10.52 2.67
C PHE A 73 -17.49 -11.08 4.04
N LEU A 74 -16.57 -10.96 5.02
CA LEU A 74 -16.71 -11.48 6.39
C LEU A 74 -17.98 -10.93 7.07
N PHE A 75 -18.21 -9.62 6.93
CA PHE A 75 -19.39 -8.93 7.46
C PHE A 75 -20.51 -8.76 6.42
N ARG A 76 -20.41 -9.46 5.27
CA ARG A 76 -21.30 -9.30 4.10
C ARG A 76 -21.37 -7.87 3.55
N ASP A 77 -20.43 -7.00 3.95
CA ASP A 77 -20.35 -5.60 3.56
C ASP A 77 -18.88 -5.27 3.28
N GLN A 78 -18.60 -4.82 2.06
CA GLN A 78 -17.23 -4.55 1.61
C GLN A 78 -16.52 -3.52 2.51
N VAL A 79 -17.18 -2.42 2.86
CA VAL A 79 -16.55 -1.34 3.63
C VAL A 79 -16.21 -1.81 5.04
N ARG A 80 -17.14 -2.51 5.71
CA ARG A 80 -16.90 -3.04 7.06
C ARG A 80 -15.78 -4.07 7.07
N ASP A 81 -15.76 -4.96 6.09
CA ASP A 81 -14.71 -5.97 5.91
C ASP A 81 -13.33 -5.30 5.72
N ASN A 82 -13.29 -4.30 4.85
CA ASN A 82 -12.07 -3.57 4.53
C ASN A 82 -11.53 -2.79 5.75
N VAL A 83 -12.40 -2.10 6.48
CA VAL A 83 -12.01 -1.42 7.74
C VAL A 83 -11.44 -2.43 8.74
N PHE A 84 -12.14 -3.56 8.94
CA PHE A 84 -11.70 -4.59 9.87
C PHE A 84 -10.31 -5.13 9.52
N LEU A 85 -10.09 -5.56 8.27
CA LEU A 85 -8.80 -6.13 7.83
C LEU A 85 -7.68 -5.08 7.88
N SER A 86 -7.96 -3.84 7.47
CA SER A 86 -6.98 -2.75 7.55
C SER A 86 -6.54 -2.48 8.98
N VAL A 87 -7.48 -2.45 9.93
CA VAL A 87 -7.20 -2.11 11.34
C VAL A 87 -6.60 -3.30 12.09
N VAL A 88 -7.26 -4.47 12.03
CA VAL A 88 -6.91 -5.62 12.89
C VAL A 88 -5.64 -6.34 12.40
N SER A 89 -5.33 -6.23 11.12
CA SER A 89 -4.14 -6.86 10.55
C SER A 89 -3.17 -5.83 9.96
N GLY A 90 -3.62 -4.95 9.06
CA GLY A 90 -2.74 -4.00 8.38
C GLY A 90 -1.98 -3.08 9.34
N VAL A 91 -2.72 -2.39 10.22
CA VAL A 91 -2.10 -1.48 11.22
C VAL A 91 -1.24 -2.23 12.22
N VAL A 92 -1.64 -3.44 12.62
CA VAL A 92 -0.87 -4.25 13.58
C VAL A 92 0.47 -4.67 12.98
N VAL A 93 0.47 -5.19 11.74
CA VAL A 93 1.71 -5.61 11.05
C VAL A 93 2.59 -4.40 10.74
N TRP A 94 2.02 -3.28 10.30
CA TRP A 94 2.76 -2.02 10.13
C TRP A 94 3.47 -1.60 11.43
N THR A 95 2.72 -1.58 12.54
CA THR A 95 3.26 -1.23 13.85
C THR A 95 4.37 -2.18 14.29
N PHE A 96 4.18 -3.49 14.07
CA PHE A 96 5.20 -4.49 14.38
C PHE A 96 6.49 -4.25 13.59
N ALA A 97 6.40 -4.04 12.28
CA ALA A 97 7.56 -3.76 11.41
C ALA A 97 8.32 -2.52 11.88
N GLU A 98 7.61 -1.45 12.20
CA GLU A 98 8.20 -0.22 12.73
C GLU A 98 8.90 -0.45 14.05
N CYS A 99 8.21 -1.06 15.02
CA CYS A 99 8.76 -1.31 16.36
C CYS A 99 9.98 -2.23 16.30
N LEU A 100 9.97 -3.23 15.43
CA LEU A 100 11.10 -4.14 15.23
C LEU A 100 12.34 -3.38 14.73
N ILE A 101 12.21 -2.59 13.67
CA ILE A 101 13.35 -1.85 13.10
C ILE A 101 13.88 -0.82 14.10
N LEU A 102 13.00 -0.07 14.77
CA LEU A 102 13.42 0.89 15.80
C LEU A 102 14.12 0.21 16.99
N HIS A 103 13.64 -0.95 17.43
CA HIS A 103 14.29 -1.71 18.49
C HIS A 103 15.68 -2.21 18.09
N LEU A 104 15.81 -2.76 16.87
CA LEU A 104 17.10 -3.22 16.35
C LEU A 104 18.10 -2.05 16.20
N ALA A 105 17.63 -0.88 15.78
CA ALA A 105 18.43 0.34 15.70
C ALA A 105 18.84 0.82 17.09
N ALA A 106 17.90 0.92 18.02
CA ALA A 106 18.13 1.39 19.38
C ALA A 106 19.08 0.49 20.20
N THR A 107 19.12 -0.82 19.86
CA THR A 107 20.04 -1.78 20.49
C THR A 107 21.36 -1.96 19.74
N GLY A 108 21.63 -1.13 18.72
CA GLY A 108 22.88 -1.14 17.94
C GLY A 108 23.06 -2.38 17.04
N ARG A 109 21.97 -3.13 16.77
CA ARG A 109 22.03 -4.31 15.90
C ARG A 109 21.97 -3.97 14.41
N ILE A 110 21.51 -2.80 14.07
CA ILE A 110 21.50 -2.23 12.72
C ILE A 110 22.00 -0.78 12.79
N SER A 111 22.65 -0.33 11.71
CA SER A 111 23.32 0.96 11.69
C SER A 111 22.35 2.11 11.38
N THR A 112 22.35 3.11 12.25
CA THR A 112 21.70 4.40 12.01
C THR A 112 22.73 5.53 12.04
N TYR A 113 22.36 6.70 11.52
CA TYR A 113 23.20 7.90 11.52
C TYR A 113 22.36 9.15 11.77
N GLU A 114 22.99 10.20 12.26
CA GLU A 114 22.38 11.53 12.38
C GLU A 114 22.39 12.24 11.02
N MET A 115 21.38 13.04 10.74
CA MET A 115 21.16 13.67 9.43
C MET A 115 22.39 14.46 8.94
N GLY A 116 23.13 15.10 9.84
CA GLY A 116 24.34 15.88 9.52
C GLY A 116 25.58 15.05 9.22
N GLU A 117 25.64 13.78 9.59
CA GLU A 117 26.80 12.92 9.40
C GLU A 117 26.97 12.47 7.95
N HIS A 118 25.87 12.16 7.28
CA HIS A 118 25.86 11.65 5.90
C HIS A 118 24.81 12.35 5.02
N PRO A 119 24.91 13.68 4.80
CA PRO A 119 23.85 14.45 4.13
C PRO A 119 23.63 14.03 2.67
N VAL A 120 24.69 13.65 1.95
CA VAL A 120 24.58 13.16 0.57
C VAL A 120 23.84 11.83 0.54
N TRP A 121 24.21 10.88 1.41
CA TRP A 121 23.54 9.58 1.51
C TRP A 121 22.09 9.72 1.94
N PHE A 122 21.79 10.65 2.85
CA PHE A 122 20.41 10.95 3.24
C PHE A 122 19.53 11.29 2.03
N VAL A 123 20.01 12.21 1.18
CA VAL A 123 19.26 12.62 -0.03
C VAL A 123 19.18 11.50 -1.05
N VAL A 124 20.28 10.77 -1.28
CA VAL A 124 20.29 9.60 -2.19
C VAL A 124 19.27 8.55 -1.74
N ALA A 125 19.22 8.21 -0.46
CA ALA A 125 18.27 7.25 0.07
C ALA A 125 16.80 7.73 -0.09
N VAL A 126 16.51 9.01 0.17
CA VAL A 126 15.19 9.60 -0.08
C VAL A 126 14.76 9.45 -1.54
N VAL A 127 15.66 9.60 -2.48
CA VAL A 127 15.37 9.44 -3.93
C VAL A 127 15.21 7.97 -4.30
N LEU A 128 15.99 7.06 -3.71
CA LEU A 128 15.98 5.63 -4.04
C LEU A 128 14.82 4.86 -3.41
N ILE A 129 14.31 5.27 -2.23
CA ILE A 129 13.23 4.60 -1.53
C ILE A 129 11.97 4.41 -2.39
N PRO A 130 11.42 5.41 -3.09
CA PRO A 130 10.25 5.19 -3.95
C PRO A 130 10.50 4.15 -5.04
N TRP A 131 11.68 4.16 -5.67
CA TRP A 131 12.05 3.16 -6.69
C TRP A 131 12.16 1.75 -6.09
N TRP A 132 12.76 1.63 -4.91
CA TRP A 132 12.79 0.36 -4.18
C TRP A 132 11.38 -0.13 -3.89
N SER A 133 10.52 0.70 -3.31
CA SER A 133 9.14 0.33 -2.97
C SER A 133 8.33 -0.09 -4.19
N VAL A 134 8.46 0.60 -5.33
CA VAL A 134 7.79 0.27 -6.60
C VAL A 134 8.27 -1.07 -7.16
N LEU A 135 9.58 -1.31 -7.18
CA LEU A 135 10.15 -2.57 -7.68
C LEU A 135 9.81 -3.73 -6.75
N PHE A 136 9.92 -3.53 -5.45
CA PHE A 136 9.55 -4.52 -4.44
C PHE A 136 8.06 -4.86 -4.54
N PHE A 137 7.19 -3.85 -4.67
CA PHE A 137 5.75 -4.06 -4.88
C PHE A 137 5.49 -4.88 -6.15
N SER A 138 6.08 -4.50 -7.28
CA SER A 138 5.89 -5.21 -8.55
C SER A 138 6.34 -6.68 -8.46
N ALA A 139 7.44 -6.95 -7.75
CA ALA A 139 7.97 -8.30 -7.61
C ALA A 139 7.08 -9.18 -6.71
N HIS A 140 6.79 -8.72 -5.49
CA HIS A 140 5.99 -9.54 -4.56
C HIS A 140 4.53 -9.66 -5.00
N HIS A 141 3.96 -8.64 -5.63
CA HIS A 141 2.59 -8.66 -6.12
C HIS A 141 2.43 -9.70 -7.24
N ARG A 142 3.39 -9.80 -8.17
CA ARG A 142 3.43 -10.89 -9.16
C ARG A 142 3.57 -12.26 -8.51
N LEU A 143 4.37 -12.39 -7.47
CA LEU A 143 4.49 -13.63 -6.70
C LEU A 143 3.16 -14.01 -6.06
N LEU A 144 2.43 -13.05 -5.49
CA LEU A 144 1.09 -13.27 -4.91
C LEU A 144 0.05 -13.70 -5.96
N HIS A 145 0.25 -13.37 -7.23
CA HIS A 145 -0.59 -13.83 -8.34
C HIS A 145 -0.26 -15.24 -8.85
N THR A 146 0.73 -15.94 -8.28
CA THR A 146 0.88 -17.39 -8.54
C THR A 146 -0.36 -18.13 -8.02
N GLU A 147 -0.77 -19.20 -8.71
CA GLU A 147 -2.05 -19.90 -8.43
C GLU A 147 -2.26 -20.22 -6.96
N PHE A 148 -1.21 -20.76 -6.28
CA PHE A 148 -1.30 -21.12 -4.87
C PHE A 148 -1.49 -19.92 -3.96
N LEU A 149 -0.67 -18.87 -4.10
CA LEU A 149 -0.72 -17.68 -3.25
C LEU A 149 -1.95 -16.83 -3.56
N TYR A 150 -2.33 -16.74 -4.82
CA TYR A 150 -3.56 -16.03 -5.18
C TYR A 150 -4.76 -16.64 -4.47
N ARG A 151 -4.98 -17.95 -4.62
CA ARG A 151 -6.15 -18.63 -4.04
C ARG A 151 -6.21 -18.58 -2.52
N ARG A 152 -5.07 -18.64 -1.83
CA ARG A 152 -4.99 -18.74 -0.38
C ARG A 152 -4.84 -17.40 0.33
N VAL A 153 -4.22 -16.43 -0.31
CA VAL A 153 -3.81 -15.15 0.29
C VAL A 153 -4.42 -13.99 -0.46
N HIS A 154 -4.01 -13.75 -1.69
CA HIS A 154 -4.24 -12.51 -2.42
C HIS A 154 -5.68 -12.34 -2.93
N SER A 155 -6.42 -13.41 -3.12
CA SER A 155 -7.85 -13.37 -3.45
C SER A 155 -8.69 -12.60 -2.42
N TRP A 156 -8.20 -12.45 -1.18
CA TRP A 156 -8.87 -11.62 -0.18
C TRP A 156 -8.86 -10.14 -0.57
N HIS A 157 -7.74 -9.67 -1.11
CA HIS A 157 -7.61 -8.32 -1.63
C HIS A 157 -8.45 -8.11 -2.89
N HIS A 158 -8.40 -9.07 -3.82
CA HIS A 158 -9.14 -9.03 -5.09
C HIS A 158 -10.67 -9.20 -4.98
N ARG A 159 -11.21 -9.46 -3.79
CA ARG A 159 -12.67 -9.32 -3.55
C ARG A 159 -13.17 -7.90 -3.82
N ASN A 160 -12.28 -6.92 -3.71
CA ASN A 160 -12.54 -5.50 -3.94
C ASN A 160 -12.43 -5.14 -5.42
N THR A 161 -13.31 -5.67 -6.27
CA THR A 161 -13.35 -5.34 -7.72
C THR A 161 -13.73 -3.88 -7.99
N ASN A 162 -14.43 -3.24 -7.07
CA ASN A 162 -14.67 -1.79 -7.03
C ASN A 162 -13.94 -1.25 -5.81
N VAL A 163 -12.78 -0.64 -6.01
CA VAL A 163 -11.91 -0.21 -4.93
C VAL A 163 -12.43 1.06 -4.23
N GLY A 164 -12.07 1.21 -2.98
CA GLY A 164 -12.29 2.41 -2.16
C GLY A 164 -11.16 2.55 -1.16
N PRO A 165 -11.00 3.70 -0.47
CA PRO A 165 -9.82 3.99 0.34
C PRO A 165 -9.45 2.89 1.34
N TRP A 166 -10.41 2.27 1.99
CA TRP A 166 -10.18 1.19 2.93
C TRP A 166 -9.75 -0.13 2.26
N SER A 167 -9.99 -0.30 0.94
CA SER A 167 -9.57 -1.53 0.26
C SER A 167 -8.06 -1.62 0.07
N GLY A 168 -7.33 -0.49 0.13
CA GLY A 168 -5.88 -0.45 -0.04
C GLY A 168 -5.10 -1.31 0.96
N LEU A 169 -5.59 -1.43 2.20
CA LEU A 169 -5.03 -2.34 3.21
C LEU A 169 -6.01 -3.45 3.63
N ALA A 170 -7.00 -3.79 2.81
CA ALA A 170 -7.88 -4.91 3.05
C ALA A 170 -7.31 -6.19 2.44
N MET A 171 -6.36 -6.79 3.12
CA MET A 171 -5.55 -7.93 2.66
C MET A 171 -5.53 -9.06 3.68
N HIS A 172 -5.07 -10.22 3.26
CA HIS A 172 -4.77 -11.32 4.17
C HIS A 172 -3.57 -10.97 5.08
N PRO A 173 -3.53 -11.40 6.35
CA PRO A 173 -2.41 -11.10 7.26
C PRO A 173 -1.02 -11.45 6.70
N VAL A 174 -0.88 -12.56 5.99
CA VAL A 174 0.38 -12.94 5.32
C VAL A 174 0.79 -11.90 4.28
N GLU A 175 -0.16 -11.36 3.54
CA GLU A 175 0.11 -10.30 2.54
C GLU A 175 0.58 -9.01 3.20
N HIS A 176 0.03 -8.63 4.36
CA HIS A 176 0.54 -7.50 5.13
C HIS A 176 1.99 -7.70 5.58
N VAL A 177 2.35 -8.92 6.02
CA VAL A 177 3.74 -9.24 6.38
C VAL A 177 4.65 -9.07 5.17
N VAL A 178 4.25 -9.56 4.00
CA VAL A 178 5.03 -9.41 2.76
C VAL A 178 5.12 -7.93 2.38
N LEU A 179 4.01 -7.17 2.40
CA LEU A 179 3.98 -5.75 2.03
C LEU A 179 4.94 -4.91 2.88
N PHE A 180 4.89 -5.07 4.21
CA PHE A 180 5.72 -4.29 5.13
C PHE A 180 7.12 -4.87 5.34
N SER A 181 7.47 -6.00 4.70
CA SER A 181 8.82 -6.55 4.77
C SER A 181 9.82 -5.83 3.87
N ASP A 182 9.40 -4.85 3.06
CA ASP A 182 10.30 -4.00 2.28
C ASP A 182 11.34 -3.26 3.15
N VAL A 183 10.98 -2.98 4.41
CA VAL A 183 11.90 -2.38 5.41
C VAL A 183 13.11 -3.26 5.74
N VAL A 184 13.12 -4.52 5.30
CA VAL A 184 14.29 -5.41 5.46
C VAL A 184 15.55 -4.84 4.78
N LEU A 185 15.39 -3.96 3.78
CA LEU A 185 16.48 -3.21 3.18
C LEU A 185 17.29 -2.44 4.23
N LEU A 186 16.63 -1.91 5.26
CA LEU A 186 17.27 -1.14 6.34
C LEU A 186 18.12 -1.99 7.30
N LEU A 187 18.05 -3.32 7.19
CA LEU A 187 18.98 -4.22 7.88
C LEU A 187 20.35 -4.27 7.19
N LEU A 188 20.42 -3.87 5.93
CA LEU A 188 21.59 -4.01 5.06
C LEU A 188 22.33 -2.69 4.83
N VAL A 189 21.65 -1.56 5.03
CA VAL A 189 22.23 -0.22 4.76
C VAL A 189 22.01 0.72 5.94
N PRO A 190 22.98 1.57 6.29
CA PRO A 190 22.78 2.59 7.31
C PRO A 190 21.66 3.56 6.90
N PHE A 191 20.80 3.91 7.84
CA PHE A 191 19.65 4.76 7.57
C PHE A 191 19.42 5.81 8.67
N HIS A 192 18.72 6.88 8.28
CA HIS A 192 18.13 7.82 9.23
C HIS A 192 16.65 7.44 9.49
N PRO A 193 16.09 7.61 10.70
CA PRO A 193 14.70 7.21 10.99
C PRO A 193 13.65 7.76 10.03
N VAL A 194 13.88 8.91 9.40
CA VAL A 194 13.00 9.45 8.33
C VAL A 194 12.84 8.47 7.17
N HIS A 195 13.88 7.70 6.82
CA HIS A 195 13.81 6.71 5.74
C HIS A 195 12.86 5.57 6.10
N LEU A 196 12.93 5.06 7.34
CA LEU A 196 11.98 4.06 7.85
C LEU A 196 10.54 4.57 7.75
N TYR A 197 10.28 5.76 8.26
CA TYR A 197 8.94 6.36 8.21
C TYR A 197 8.49 6.61 6.78
N PHE A 198 9.39 7.02 5.88
CA PHE A 198 9.05 7.25 4.49
C PHE A 198 8.61 5.95 3.80
N MET A 199 9.31 4.83 4.03
CA MET A 199 8.94 3.50 3.52
C MET A 199 7.59 3.03 4.08
N LEU A 200 7.45 3.03 5.41
CA LEU A 200 6.23 2.55 6.07
C LEU A 200 4.99 3.37 5.72
N LEU A 201 5.12 4.70 5.66
CA LEU A 201 4.02 5.58 5.27
C LEU A 201 3.68 5.46 3.78
N HIS A 202 4.67 5.13 2.93
CA HIS A 202 4.42 4.88 1.52
C HIS A 202 3.46 3.70 1.33
N HIS A 203 3.65 2.60 2.06
CA HIS A 203 2.74 1.45 2.02
C HIS A 203 1.48 1.69 2.87
N GLY A 204 1.62 2.12 4.12
CA GLY A 204 0.50 2.26 5.06
C GLY A 204 -0.54 3.30 4.65
N LEU A 205 -0.12 4.41 4.04
CA LEU A 205 -1.00 5.50 3.61
C LEU A 205 -1.09 5.65 2.08
N GLY A 206 -0.06 5.22 1.35
CA GLY A 206 -0.07 5.23 -0.11
C GLY A 206 -1.09 4.25 -0.67
N ALA A 207 -1.20 3.04 -0.13
CA ALA A 207 -2.19 2.05 -0.55
C ALA A 207 -3.64 2.56 -0.44
N PRO A 208 -4.12 3.14 0.68
CA PRO A 208 -5.43 3.80 0.73
C PRO A 208 -5.62 4.91 -0.31
N LEU A 209 -4.57 5.68 -0.62
CA LEU A 209 -4.67 6.77 -1.59
C LEU A 209 -4.73 6.26 -3.04
N SER A 210 -3.97 5.22 -3.39
CA SER A 210 -4.06 4.60 -4.72
C SER A 210 -5.40 3.89 -4.94
N HIS A 211 -6.05 3.45 -3.88
CA HIS A 211 -7.35 2.78 -3.90
C HIS A 211 -8.55 3.72 -3.68
N THR A 212 -8.39 5.03 -3.84
CA THR A 212 -9.53 5.95 -3.63
C THR A 212 -10.70 5.69 -4.57
N GLY A 213 -10.48 5.06 -5.72
CA GLY A 213 -11.50 4.89 -6.77
C GLY A 213 -11.82 6.17 -7.54
N TYR A 214 -11.03 7.22 -7.34
CA TYR A 214 -11.13 8.53 -7.99
C TYR A 214 -9.77 8.92 -8.59
N ASP A 215 -9.78 9.61 -9.72
CA ASP A 215 -8.57 10.11 -10.38
C ASP A 215 -7.82 11.16 -9.53
N ALA A 216 -8.56 12.02 -8.85
CA ALA A 216 -7.98 13.08 -8.04
C ALA A 216 -8.91 13.50 -6.88
N LEU A 217 -8.31 14.10 -5.86
CA LEU A 217 -9.00 14.94 -4.87
C LEU A 217 -9.00 16.39 -5.37
N THR A 218 -10.15 17.06 -5.23
CA THR A 218 -10.31 18.47 -5.63
C THR A 218 -10.73 19.32 -4.44
N PHE A 219 -10.01 20.43 -4.24
CA PHE A 219 -10.29 21.42 -3.20
C PHE A 219 -10.26 22.81 -3.87
N GLY A 220 -11.41 23.29 -4.35
CA GLY A 220 -11.47 24.48 -5.20
C GLY A 220 -10.61 24.31 -6.46
N PRO A 221 -9.62 25.19 -6.71
CA PRO A 221 -8.74 25.09 -7.88
C PRO A 221 -7.64 24.02 -7.75
N LEU A 222 -7.39 23.52 -6.53
CA LEU A 222 -6.36 22.51 -6.27
C LEU A 222 -6.85 21.13 -6.68
N ARG A 223 -6.08 20.44 -7.55
CA ARG A 223 -6.32 19.07 -7.96
C ARG A 223 -5.09 18.22 -7.60
N ILE A 224 -5.28 17.23 -6.73
CA ILE A 224 -4.24 16.30 -6.28
C ILE A 224 -4.57 14.92 -6.82
N ARG A 225 -3.76 14.39 -7.73
CA ARG A 225 -3.91 13.01 -8.21
C ARG A 225 -3.63 12.05 -7.08
N VAL A 226 -4.55 11.13 -6.83
CA VAL A 226 -4.49 10.17 -5.72
C VAL A 226 -4.85 8.75 -6.15
N GLY A 227 -5.82 8.60 -7.06
CA GLY A 227 -6.24 7.29 -7.54
C GLY A 227 -5.27 6.73 -8.58
N ASP A 228 -5.30 5.43 -8.72
CA ASP A 228 -4.56 4.70 -9.74
C ASP A 228 -5.53 3.89 -10.61
N PHE A 229 -5.85 4.43 -11.80
CA PHE A 229 -6.70 3.74 -12.77
C PHE A 229 -6.07 2.44 -13.26
N HIS A 230 -4.74 2.42 -13.37
CA HIS A 230 -3.97 1.23 -13.73
C HIS A 230 -4.22 0.08 -12.74
N HIS A 231 -4.17 0.38 -11.43
CA HIS A 231 -4.45 -0.59 -10.37
C HIS A 231 -5.95 -0.91 -10.24
N GLN A 232 -6.84 0.03 -10.52
CA GLN A 232 -8.29 -0.24 -10.63
C GLN A 232 -8.59 -1.27 -11.74
N LEU A 233 -7.91 -1.19 -12.89
CA LEU A 233 -8.00 -2.18 -13.94
C LEU A 233 -7.47 -3.54 -13.50
N HIS A 234 -6.36 -3.56 -12.73
CA HIS A 234 -5.82 -4.77 -12.14
C HIS A 234 -6.85 -5.48 -11.24
N HIS A 235 -7.48 -4.79 -10.30
CA HIS A 235 -8.53 -5.35 -9.46
C HIS A 235 -9.71 -5.91 -10.25
N ARG A 236 -10.03 -5.30 -11.39
CA ARG A 236 -11.14 -5.71 -12.24
C ARG A 236 -10.77 -6.89 -13.15
N LEU A 237 -9.57 -6.92 -13.71
CA LEU A 237 -9.13 -7.84 -14.76
C LEU A 237 -8.20 -8.95 -14.25
N VAL A 238 -7.51 -8.72 -13.13
CA VAL A 238 -6.63 -9.63 -12.40
C VAL A 238 -5.29 -9.93 -13.10
N GLU A 239 -5.28 -10.14 -14.41
CA GLU A 239 -4.12 -10.63 -15.18
C GLU A 239 -3.34 -9.54 -15.91
N CYS A 240 -3.37 -8.31 -15.42
CA CYS A 240 -2.66 -7.17 -15.97
C CYS A 240 -2.23 -6.22 -14.84
N ASN A 241 -1.30 -5.30 -15.11
CA ASN A 241 -0.98 -4.18 -14.24
C ASN A 241 -0.60 -4.59 -12.82
N TYR A 242 0.34 -5.49 -12.67
CA TYR A 242 0.78 -6.00 -11.37
C TYR A 242 1.63 -4.97 -10.59
N GLY A 243 2.26 -4.02 -11.26
CA GLY A 243 3.01 -2.93 -10.64
C GLY A 243 2.15 -1.68 -10.42
N GLY A 244 2.75 -0.63 -9.84
CA GLY A 244 2.19 0.72 -9.89
C GLY A 244 2.38 1.35 -11.27
N VAL A 245 1.62 2.40 -11.57
CA VAL A 245 1.68 3.12 -12.87
C VAL A 245 3.07 3.71 -13.15
N GLU A 246 3.87 3.95 -12.13
CA GLU A 246 5.25 4.44 -12.25
C GLU A 246 6.24 3.35 -12.67
N SER A 247 5.84 2.08 -12.60
CA SER A 247 6.73 0.95 -12.87
C SER A 247 6.70 0.56 -14.35
N PRO A 248 7.84 0.52 -15.03
CA PRO A 248 7.90 0.04 -16.42
C PRO A 248 7.78 -1.49 -16.53
N VAL A 249 7.72 -2.21 -15.40
CA VAL A 249 7.78 -3.68 -15.36
C VAL A 249 6.61 -4.32 -16.12
N ASP A 250 5.40 -3.74 -16.05
CA ASP A 250 4.26 -4.27 -16.78
C ASP A 250 4.40 -4.11 -18.30
N GLU A 251 4.97 -3.01 -18.77
CA GLU A 251 5.28 -2.82 -20.18
C GLU A 251 6.36 -3.80 -20.64
N MET A 252 7.46 -3.92 -19.90
CA MET A 252 8.57 -4.83 -20.20
C MET A 252 8.14 -6.29 -20.25
N LEU A 253 7.18 -6.71 -19.42
CA LEU A 253 6.68 -8.08 -19.35
C LEU A 253 5.40 -8.30 -20.16
N GLY A 254 4.93 -7.29 -20.92
CA GLY A 254 3.75 -7.37 -21.77
C GLY A 254 2.44 -7.53 -21.01
N THR A 255 2.39 -7.12 -19.74
CA THR A 255 1.19 -7.19 -18.89
C THR A 255 0.52 -5.83 -18.67
N PHE A 256 1.02 -4.79 -19.31
CA PHE A 256 0.42 -3.46 -19.26
C PHE A 256 -0.95 -3.41 -19.96
N HIS A 257 -1.91 -2.73 -19.31
CA HIS A 257 -3.27 -2.52 -19.79
C HIS A 257 -3.72 -1.09 -19.49
N ASP A 258 -4.04 -0.33 -20.51
CA ASP A 258 -4.45 1.08 -20.41
C ASP A 258 -5.97 1.32 -20.42
N GLY A 259 -6.76 0.24 -20.46
CA GLY A 259 -8.22 0.29 -20.52
C GLY A 259 -8.78 0.35 -21.94
N THR A 260 -7.96 0.28 -22.99
CA THR A 260 -8.40 0.31 -24.38
C THR A 260 -8.90 -1.05 -24.90
N PRO A 261 -9.75 -1.07 -25.95
CA PRO A 261 -10.15 -2.32 -26.61
C PRO A 261 -8.96 -3.11 -27.17
N GLU A 262 -7.90 -2.44 -27.60
CA GLU A 262 -6.65 -3.03 -28.10
C GLU A 262 -5.91 -3.77 -26.99
N ALA A 263 -5.85 -3.21 -25.79
CA ALA A 263 -5.28 -3.88 -24.62
C ALA A 263 -6.11 -5.09 -24.19
N ASP A 264 -7.45 -5.00 -24.24
CA ASP A 264 -8.35 -6.14 -24.05
C ASP A 264 -8.08 -7.26 -25.06
N ALA A 265 -7.84 -6.94 -26.32
CA ALA A 265 -7.50 -7.91 -27.37
C ALA A 265 -6.17 -8.60 -27.04
N ARG A 266 -5.11 -7.84 -26.75
CA ARG A 266 -3.79 -8.39 -26.35
C ARG A 266 -3.91 -9.33 -25.14
N MET A 267 -4.68 -8.98 -24.14
CA MET A 267 -4.89 -9.81 -22.95
C MET A 267 -5.62 -11.13 -23.30
N ARG A 268 -6.65 -11.08 -24.15
CA ARG A 268 -7.34 -12.30 -24.65
C ARG A 268 -6.42 -13.22 -25.40
N ASP A 269 -5.53 -12.68 -26.24
CA ASP A 269 -4.58 -13.48 -27.04
C ASP A 269 -3.54 -14.17 -26.14
N ARG A 270 -3.03 -13.47 -25.09
CA ARG A 270 -2.17 -14.10 -24.08
C ARG A 270 -2.85 -15.28 -23.38
N ARG A 271 -4.12 -15.13 -22.97
CA ARG A 271 -4.89 -16.21 -22.35
C ARG A 271 -5.03 -17.43 -23.26
N ARG A 272 -5.29 -17.21 -24.54
CA ARG A 272 -5.38 -18.29 -25.53
C ARG A 272 -4.05 -19.02 -25.72
N ALA A 273 -2.96 -18.27 -25.83
CA ALA A 273 -1.62 -18.83 -25.96
C ALA A 273 -1.22 -19.65 -24.71
N GLY A 274 -1.49 -19.14 -23.51
CA GLY A 274 -1.25 -19.84 -22.25
C GLY A 274 -2.06 -21.14 -22.11
N ALA A 275 -3.33 -21.14 -22.53
CA ALA A 275 -4.17 -22.33 -22.53
C ALA A 275 -3.66 -23.40 -23.52
N ALA A 276 -3.18 -23.00 -24.70
CA ALA A 276 -2.63 -23.93 -25.68
C ALA A 276 -1.32 -24.60 -25.21
N SER A 277 -0.47 -23.87 -24.46
CA SER A 277 0.79 -24.40 -23.91
C SER A 277 0.61 -25.34 -22.73
N SER A 278 -0.51 -25.24 -22.00
CA SER A 278 -0.82 -26.10 -20.85
C SER A 278 -1.54 -27.41 -21.20
N SER A 279 -1.98 -27.56 -22.47
CA SER A 279 -2.69 -28.74 -23.00
C SER A 279 -1.81 -29.66 -23.83
N GLY A 280 -0.52 -29.33 -24.05
CA GLY A 280 0.48 -30.16 -24.73
C GLY A 280 1.53 -30.67 -23.75
#